data_ea9e1dd6586c9efdeaf82504015d3a22
#
_entry.id   ea9e1dd6586c9efdeaf82504015d3a22
#
_cell.length_a   1.000
_cell.length_b   1.000
_cell.length_c   1.000
_cell.angle_alpha   90.00
_cell.angle_beta   90.00
_cell.angle_gamma   90.00
#
_symmetry.space_group_name_H-M   'P 1'
#
loop_
_entity.id
_entity.type
_entity.pdbx_description
1 polymer ?
#
loop_
_entity_poly.entity_id
_entity_poly.type
_entity_poly.pdbx_seq_one_letter_code
_entity_poly.pdbx_strand_id
1 'polypeptide(L)'
;MKVRKGAESALERITQGEAFETVAAECSEEKQLVKSYARGETEEAFENVIFSLDEGEVSGLLEREDGFYIVKCISTMDYEATQANKLVLAEKRKKEAFSKAYEEIAANTHSQFRDRLWEALSLDEETHKADVGFFEIYEEYIKQ
;
A
#
# COMPACT_ATOMS: atom_id res chain seq x y z
N MET A 1 0.56 27.69 -17.49
CA MET A 1 0.08 27.90 -18.87
C MET A 1 0.81 27.07 -19.94
N LYS A 2 2.12 26.92 -19.90
CA LYS A 2 2.86 26.07 -20.89
C LYS A 2 2.53 24.58 -20.76
N VAL A 3 2.43 24.07 -19.54
CA VAL A 3 2.21 22.64 -19.26
C VAL A 3 0.85 22.16 -19.80
N ARG A 4 -0.20 22.93 -19.60
CA ARG A 4 -1.55 22.59 -20.12
C ARG A 4 -1.57 22.51 -21.66
N LYS A 5 -0.97 23.48 -22.35
CA LYS A 5 -0.90 23.46 -23.82
C LYS A 5 -0.13 22.27 -24.36
N GLY A 6 0.92 21.84 -23.64
CA GLY A 6 1.68 20.62 -24.00
C GLY A 6 0.80 19.37 -23.89
N ALA A 7 0.05 19.25 -22.81
CA ALA A 7 -0.85 18.12 -22.58
C ALA A 7 -2.05 18.13 -23.58
N GLU A 8 -2.61 19.29 -23.90
CA GLU A 8 -3.64 19.43 -24.94
C GLU A 8 -3.12 19.01 -26.31
N SER A 9 -1.88 19.43 -26.67
CA SER A 9 -1.25 19.02 -27.92
C SER A 9 -0.95 17.51 -27.97
N ALA A 10 -0.53 16.91 -26.86
CA ALA A 10 -0.34 15.47 -26.76
C ALA A 10 -1.65 14.69 -26.96
N LEU A 11 -2.74 15.15 -26.32
CA LEU A 11 -4.07 14.56 -26.50
C LEU A 11 -4.54 14.65 -27.96
N GLU A 12 -4.29 15.79 -28.61
CA GLU A 12 -4.67 16.01 -29.99
C GLU A 12 -3.93 15.04 -30.94
N ARG A 13 -2.63 14.83 -30.74
CA ARG A 13 -1.83 13.83 -31.48
C ARG A 13 -2.38 12.41 -31.33
N ILE A 14 -2.73 12.02 -30.10
CA ILE A 14 -3.32 10.71 -29.81
C ILE A 14 -4.67 10.57 -30.51
N THR A 15 -5.51 11.61 -30.46
CA THR A 15 -6.84 11.60 -31.12
C THR A 15 -6.72 11.53 -32.64
N GLN A 16 -5.64 12.05 -33.22
CA GLN A 16 -5.33 11.95 -34.66
C GLN A 16 -4.80 10.58 -35.06
N GLY A 17 -4.63 9.65 -34.11
CA GLY A 17 -4.26 8.27 -34.36
C GLY A 17 -2.77 7.96 -34.16
N GLU A 18 -2.02 8.88 -33.56
CA GLU A 18 -0.65 8.60 -33.16
C GLU A 18 -0.60 7.63 -31.98
N ALA A 19 0.36 6.74 -31.94
CA ALA A 19 0.47 5.75 -30.89
C ALA A 19 0.72 6.41 -29.53
N PHE A 20 -0.12 6.07 -28.54
CA PHE A 20 -0.05 6.62 -27.18
C PHE A 20 1.36 6.49 -26.59
N GLU A 21 2.00 5.35 -26.77
CA GLU A 21 3.31 5.02 -26.25
C GLU A 21 4.40 5.96 -26.80
N THR A 22 4.29 6.33 -28.08
CA THR A 22 5.21 7.28 -28.73
C THR A 22 5.04 8.68 -28.15
N VAL A 23 3.80 9.16 -28.05
CA VAL A 23 3.50 10.48 -27.51
C VAL A 23 3.89 10.55 -26.04
N ALA A 24 3.61 9.49 -25.27
CA ALA A 24 3.97 9.41 -23.86
C ALA A 24 5.50 9.45 -23.65
N ALA A 25 6.27 8.75 -24.47
CA ALA A 25 7.73 8.76 -24.38
C ALA A 25 8.34 10.13 -24.70
N GLU A 26 7.71 10.91 -25.59
CA GLU A 26 8.20 12.23 -25.98
C GLU A 26 7.73 13.36 -25.04
N CYS A 27 6.50 13.27 -24.53
CA CYS A 27 5.85 14.37 -23.83
C CYS A 27 5.78 14.18 -22.32
N SER A 28 5.94 12.95 -21.79
CA SER A 28 5.85 12.70 -20.36
C SER A 28 7.09 13.21 -19.62
N GLU A 29 6.87 13.89 -18.52
CA GLU A 29 7.90 14.27 -17.55
C GLU A 29 8.20 13.13 -16.57
N GLU A 30 7.29 12.14 -16.47
CA GLU A 30 7.49 10.96 -15.63
C GLU A 30 8.35 9.90 -16.31
N LYS A 31 9.29 9.32 -15.55
CA LYS A 31 10.15 8.24 -16.02
C LYS A 31 9.45 6.88 -16.06
N GLN A 32 8.51 6.67 -15.17
CA GLN A 32 7.74 5.45 -15.08
C GLN A 32 6.36 5.66 -15.72
N LEU A 33 6.23 5.19 -16.96
CA LEU A 33 5.02 5.39 -17.75
C LEU A 33 3.90 4.38 -17.40
N VAL A 34 4.24 3.23 -16.85
CA VAL A 34 3.27 2.18 -16.49
C VAL A 34 3.15 2.10 -14.99
N LYS A 35 1.93 2.24 -14.48
CA LYS A 35 1.61 2.16 -13.05
C LYS A 35 0.37 1.30 -12.84
N SER A 36 0.35 0.56 -11.75
CA SER A 36 -0.82 -0.17 -11.26
C SER A 36 -1.49 0.65 -10.15
N TYR A 37 -2.81 0.72 -10.18
CA TYR A 37 -3.61 1.45 -9.20
C TYR A 37 -4.62 0.52 -8.54
N ALA A 38 -4.74 0.62 -7.21
CA ALA A 38 -5.83 0.02 -6.45
C ALA A 38 -6.81 1.10 -5.98
N ARG A 39 -8.05 0.69 -5.69
CA ARG A 39 -9.06 1.64 -5.18
C ARG A 39 -8.66 2.19 -3.82
N GLY A 40 -8.79 3.51 -3.65
CA GLY A 40 -8.43 4.23 -2.43
C GLY A 40 -6.96 4.66 -2.36
N GLU A 41 -6.17 4.49 -3.42
CA GLU A 41 -4.77 4.91 -3.48
C GLU A 41 -4.58 6.32 -4.02
N THR A 42 -5.57 6.86 -4.71
CA THR A 42 -5.47 8.17 -5.35
C THR A 42 -6.72 9.01 -5.12
N GLU A 43 -6.71 10.20 -5.62
CA GLU A 43 -7.80 11.17 -5.54
C GLU A 43 -9.08 10.62 -6.18
N GLU A 44 -10.22 10.73 -5.51
CA GLU A 44 -11.48 10.14 -5.93
C GLU A 44 -11.88 10.53 -7.36
N ALA A 45 -11.70 11.79 -7.73
CA ALA A 45 -12.01 12.28 -9.07
C ALA A 45 -11.16 11.60 -10.15
N PHE A 46 -9.85 11.44 -9.90
CA PHE A 46 -8.93 10.76 -10.79
C PHE A 46 -9.21 9.25 -10.81
N GLU A 47 -9.45 8.65 -9.64
CA GLU A 47 -9.79 7.24 -9.49
C GLU A 47 -11.04 6.87 -10.30
N ASN A 48 -12.09 7.66 -10.21
CA ASN A 48 -13.34 7.40 -10.94
C ASN A 48 -13.12 7.37 -12.45
N VAL A 49 -12.25 8.23 -12.98
CA VAL A 49 -11.95 8.24 -14.42
C VAL A 49 -11.12 7.01 -14.80
N ILE A 50 -10.01 6.71 -14.11
CA ILE A 50 -9.14 5.60 -14.50
C ILE A 50 -9.84 4.24 -14.39
N PHE A 51 -10.74 4.07 -13.40
CA PHE A 51 -11.51 2.82 -13.24
C PHE A 51 -12.76 2.74 -14.12
N SER A 52 -13.11 3.82 -14.85
CA SER A 52 -14.17 3.79 -15.86
C SER A 52 -13.68 3.45 -17.27
N LEU A 53 -12.34 3.44 -17.48
CA LEU A 53 -11.75 3.14 -18.79
C LEU A 53 -11.78 1.63 -19.08
N ASP A 54 -12.20 1.31 -20.29
CA ASP A 54 -12.04 -0.05 -20.83
C ASP A 54 -10.60 -0.30 -21.28
N GLU A 55 -10.24 -1.58 -21.42
CA GLU A 55 -8.91 -1.98 -21.88
C GLU A 55 -8.58 -1.40 -23.26
N GLY A 56 -7.47 -0.68 -23.35
CA GLY A 56 -7.04 0.05 -24.54
C GLY A 56 -7.60 1.46 -24.66
N GLU A 57 -8.55 1.85 -23.83
CA GLU A 57 -9.16 3.18 -23.85
C GLU A 57 -8.22 4.25 -23.26
N VAL A 58 -8.32 5.45 -23.83
CA VAL A 58 -7.53 6.62 -23.41
C VAL A 58 -8.47 7.65 -22.79
N SER A 59 -8.08 8.18 -21.63
CA SER A 59 -8.82 9.25 -20.96
C SER A 59 -8.75 10.57 -21.74
N GLY A 60 -9.64 11.49 -21.40
CA GLY A 60 -9.44 12.89 -21.69
C GLY A 60 -8.29 13.50 -20.90
N LEU A 61 -8.15 14.82 -21.00
CA LEU A 61 -7.19 15.57 -20.19
C LEU A 61 -7.68 15.63 -18.73
N LEU A 62 -6.90 15.08 -17.82
CA LEU A 62 -7.18 15.10 -16.38
C LEU A 62 -6.30 16.15 -15.73
N GLU A 63 -6.93 17.02 -14.93
CA GLU A 63 -6.24 18.06 -14.17
C GLU A 63 -6.15 17.63 -12.71
N ARG A 64 -4.93 17.68 -12.15
CA ARG A 64 -4.63 17.42 -10.76
C ARG A 64 -3.79 18.55 -10.17
N GLU A 65 -3.60 18.56 -8.87
CA GLU A 65 -2.80 19.58 -8.17
C GLU A 65 -1.35 19.63 -8.65
N ASP A 66 -0.80 18.49 -9.04
CA ASP A 66 0.59 18.29 -9.48
C ASP A 66 0.78 18.40 -11.01
N GLY A 67 -0.30 18.44 -11.81
CA GLY A 67 -0.18 18.60 -13.26
C GLY A 67 -1.36 18.09 -14.07
N PHE A 68 -1.08 17.86 -15.35
CA PHE A 68 -2.05 17.37 -16.32
C PHE A 68 -1.69 15.95 -16.76
N TYR A 69 -2.69 15.08 -16.79
CA TYR A 69 -2.51 13.65 -17.08
C TYR A 69 -3.40 13.19 -18.21
N ILE A 70 -2.86 12.31 -19.04
CA ILE A 70 -3.61 11.53 -20.02
C ILE A 70 -3.27 10.07 -19.73
N VAL A 71 -4.25 9.23 -19.51
CA VAL A 71 -4.08 7.86 -19.07
C VAL A 71 -4.66 6.92 -20.11
N LYS A 72 -3.93 5.83 -20.41
CA LYS A 72 -4.43 4.71 -21.22
C LYS A 72 -4.55 3.47 -20.33
N CYS A 73 -5.71 2.85 -20.34
CA CYS A 73 -5.91 1.57 -19.67
C CYS A 73 -5.23 0.46 -20.46
N ILE A 74 -4.20 -0.16 -19.89
CA ILE A 74 -3.50 -1.28 -20.52
C ILE A 74 -4.20 -2.60 -20.19
N SER A 75 -4.64 -2.74 -18.95
CA SER A 75 -5.38 -3.90 -18.46
C SER A 75 -6.27 -3.49 -17.30
N THR A 76 -7.49 -4.00 -17.28
CA THR A 76 -8.43 -3.78 -16.17
C THR A 76 -8.13 -4.65 -14.96
N MET A 77 -7.24 -5.63 -15.07
CA MET A 77 -6.85 -6.52 -14.00
C MET A 77 -5.35 -6.80 -14.01
N ASP A 78 -4.68 -6.34 -12.97
CA ASP A 78 -3.32 -6.78 -12.65
C ASP A 78 -3.39 -7.99 -11.72
N TYR A 79 -3.16 -9.18 -12.27
CA TYR A 79 -3.27 -10.44 -11.53
C TYR A 79 -2.19 -10.54 -10.44
N GLU A 80 -0.97 -10.14 -10.71
CA GLU A 80 0.15 -10.22 -9.76
C GLU A 80 -0.05 -9.26 -8.60
N ALA A 81 -0.37 -7.99 -8.88
CA ALA A 81 -0.68 -7.00 -7.85
C ALA A 81 -1.93 -7.42 -7.04
N THR A 82 -2.95 -7.99 -7.69
CA THR A 82 -4.13 -8.50 -7.00
C THR A 82 -3.80 -9.64 -6.04
N GLN A 83 -2.93 -10.57 -6.40
CA GLN A 83 -2.52 -11.65 -5.50
C GLN A 83 -1.68 -11.14 -4.33
N ALA A 84 -0.74 -10.22 -4.58
CA ALA A 84 0.05 -9.58 -3.52
C ALA A 84 -0.86 -8.82 -2.54
N ASN A 85 -1.80 -8.03 -3.04
CA ASN A 85 -2.75 -7.27 -2.22
C ASN A 85 -3.71 -8.16 -1.43
N LYS A 86 -4.11 -9.32 -1.95
CA LYS A 86 -4.90 -10.31 -1.19
C LYS A 86 -4.17 -10.80 0.05
N LEU A 87 -2.88 -11.10 -0.06
CA LEU A 87 -2.07 -11.52 1.09
C LEU A 87 -1.97 -10.41 2.14
N VAL A 88 -1.64 -9.20 1.73
CA VAL A 88 -1.55 -8.03 2.63
C VAL A 88 -2.89 -7.77 3.33
N LEU A 89 -3.99 -7.83 2.58
CA LEU A 89 -5.33 -7.63 3.15
C LEU A 89 -5.73 -8.75 4.11
N ALA A 90 -5.38 -10.00 3.81
CA ALA A 90 -5.62 -11.14 4.70
C ALA A 90 -4.85 -10.97 6.03
N GLU A 91 -3.59 -10.58 5.96
CA GLU A 91 -2.76 -10.29 7.15
C GLU A 91 -3.32 -9.14 7.97
N LYS A 92 -3.71 -8.05 7.32
CA LYS A 92 -4.34 -6.90 7.97
C LYS A 92 -5.62 -7.31 8.71
N ARG A 93 -6.52 -8.03 8.05
CA ARG A 93 -7.77 -8.52 8.66
C ARG A 93 -7.52 -9.48 9.82
N LYS A 94 -6.51 -10.36 9.71
CA LYS A 94 -6.11 -11.25 10.80
C LYS A 94 -5.61 -10.47 12.02
N LYS A 95 -4.79 -9.44 11.79
CA LYS A 95 -4.29 -8.55 12.85
C LYS A 95 -5.42 -7.75 13.51
N GLU A 96 -6.35 -7.22 12.73
CA GLU A 96 -7.52 -6.49 13.25
C GLU A 96 -8.44 -7.41 14.09
N ALA A 97 -8.69 -8.62 13.60
CA ALA A 97 -9.48 -9.62 14.33
C ALA A 97 -8.80 -10.03 15.65
N PHE A 98 -7.48 -10.21 15.63
CA PHE A 98 -6.69 -10.50 16.83
C PHE A 98 -6.74 -9.35 17.82
N SER A 99 -6.51 -8.10 17.37
CA SER A 99 -6.60 -6.92 18.23
C SER A 99 -7.95 -6.81 18.92
N LYS A 100 -9.03 -7.01 18.16
CA LYS A 100 -10.38 -6.96 18.71
C LYS A 100 -10.62 -8.04 19.78
N ALA A 101 -10.22 -9.28 19.48
CA ALA A 101 -10.34 -10.38 20.46
C ALA A 101 -9.47 -10.15 21.70
N TYR A 102 -8.26 -9.61 21.51
CA TYR A 102 -7.37 -9.26 22.63
C TYR A 102 -7.95 -8.16 23.50
N GLU A 103 -8.50 -7.09 22.93
CA GLU A 103 -9.14 -6.01 23.65
C GLU A 103 -10.33 -6.51 24.48
N GLU A 104 -11.12 -7.43 23.93
CA GLU A 104 -12.26 -8.03 24.61
C GLU A 104 -11.83 -8.89 25.81
N ILE A 105 -10.76 -9.69 25.64
CA ILE A 105 -10.17 -10.47 26.75
C ILE A 105 -9.53 -9.56 27.79
N ALA A 106 -8.77 -8.54 27.37
CA ALA A 106 -8.11 -7.61 28.28
C ALA A 106 -9.10 -6.80 29.11
N ALA A 107 -10.21 -6.36 28.49
CA ALA A 107 -11.28 -5.65 29.19
C ALA A 107 -11.98 -6.50 30.27
N ASN A 108 -12.04 -7.82 30.06
CA ASN A 108 -12.66 -8.76 31.00
C ASN A 108 -11.66 -9.39 31.97
N THR A 109 -10.37 -9.10 31.81
CA THR A 109 -9.32 -9.67 32.67
C THR A 109 -8.90 -8.68 33.74
N HIS A 110 -9.06 -9.06 35.01
CA HIS A 110 -8.57 -8.28 36.13
C HIS A 110 -7.17 -8.77 36.50
N SER A 111 -6.16 -7.95 36.24
CA SER A 111 -4.80 -8.21 36.72
C SER A 111 -4.62 -7.55 38.10
N GLN A 112 -4.22 -8.34 39.12
CA GLN A 112 -3.79 -7.81 40.39
C GLN A 112 -2.28 -7.86 40.49
N PHE A 113 -1.66 -6.72 40.59
CA PHE A 113 -0.24 -6.61 40.86
C PHE A 113 0.03 -6.79 42.36
N ARG A 114 0.90 -7.71 42.71
CA ARG A 114 1.32 -7.90 44.11
C ARG A 114 2.58 -7.09 44.38
N ASP A 115 2.43 -5.85 44.75
CA ASP A 115 3.52 -4.91 45.03
C ASP A 115 4.58 -5.48 45.98
N ARG A 116 4.15 -6.20 47.03
CA ARG A 116 5.06 -6.83 48.01
C ARG A 116 6.00 -7.90 47.41
N LEU A 117 5.57 -8.61 46.37
CA LEU A 117 6.43 -9.56 45.69
C LEU A 117 7.42 -8.87 44.75
N TRP A 118 7.02 -7.75 44.19
CA TRP A 118 7.84 -6.95 43.34
C TRP A 118 8.92 -6.18 44.09
N GLU A 119 8.59 -5.63 45.27
CA GLU A 119 9.55 -4.98 46.16
C GLU A 119 10.58 -5.95 46.76
N ALA A 120 10.24 -7.24 46.88
CA ALA A 120 11.13 -8.28 47.34
C ALA A 120 12.03 -8.85 46.28
N LEU A 121 11.83 -8.51 44.98
CA LEU A 121 12.65 -8.90 43.87
C LEU A 121 13.85 -7.95 43.77
N SER A 122 14.97 -8.28 44.36
CA SER A 122 16.26 -7.65 44.02
C SER A 122 16.80 -8.28 42.74
N LEU A 123 16.85 -7.50 41.67
CA LEU A 123 17.51 -7.86 40.44
C LEU A 123 19.03 -7.66 40.69
N ASP A 124 19.71 -8.72 41.01
CA ASP A 124 21.19 -8.71 41.14
C ASP A 124 21.77 -8.64 39.72
N GLU A 125 22.39 -7.51 39.38
CA GLU A 125 22.96 -7.27 38.03
C GLU A 125 24.01 -8.32 37.63
N GLU A 126 24.64 -9.01 38.60
CA GLU A 126 25.66 -10.03 38.32
C GLU A 126 25.09 -11.39 37.89
N THR A 127 23.83 -11.68 38.17
CA THR A 127 23.21 -12.96 37.77
C THR A 127 22.48 -12.88 36.41
N HIS A 128 22.32 -11.69 35.87
CA HIS A 128 21.69 -11.48 34.55
C HIS A 128 22.70 -11.32 33.41
N LYS A 129 23.71 -12.17 33.36
CA LYS A 129 24.15 -12.65 32.05
C LYS A 129 23.03 -13.55 31.58
N ALA A 130 22.00 -12.90 31.01
CA ALA A 130 20.89 -13.58 30.37
C ALA A 130 21.50 -14.59 29.42
N ASP A 131 21.41 -15.85 29.81
CA ASP A 131 21.68 -16.92 28.89
C ASP A 131 20.79 -16.66 27.66
N VAL A 132 21.42 -16.53 26.53
CA VAL A 132 20.82 -16.07 25.26
C VAL A 132 19.83 -17.10 24.71
N GLY A 133 19.54 -18.14 25.49
CA GLY A 133 18.71 -19.27 25.17
C GLY A 133 17.23 -18.95 24.83
N PHE A 134 16.69 -17.79 25.24
CA PHE A 134 15.31 -17.49 24.89
C PHE A 134 15.10 -17.36 23.38
N PHE A 135 15.97 -16.68 22.68
CA PHE A 135 15.86 -16.52 21.24
C PHE A 135 16.23 -17.80 20.48
N GLU A 136 17.15 -18.60 21.01
CA GLU A 136 17.49 -19.93 20.45
C GLU A 136 16.32 -20.90 20.61
N ILE A 137 15.71 -20.95 21.78
CA ILE A 137 14.50 -21.76 22.04
C ILE A 137 13.33 -21.26 21.20
N TYR A 138 13.14 -19.96 21.07
CA TYR A 138 12.11 -19.37 20.22
C TYR A 138 12.29 -19.75 18.75
N GLU A 139 13.50 -19.69 18.21
CA GLU A 139 13.80 -20.10 16.84
C GLU A 139 13.60 -21.61 16.61
N GLU A 140 13.92 -22.44 17.59
CA GLU A 140 13.78 -23.89 17.51
C GLU A 140 12.31 -24.34 17.51
N TYR A 141 11.43 -23.68 18.27
CA TYR A 141 10.03 -24.06 18.42
C TYR A 141 9.06 -23.39 17.42
N ILE A 142 9.44 -22.31 16.79
CA ILE A 142 8.52 -21.53 15.90
C ILE A 142 8.86 -21.70 14.43
N LYS A 143 10.03 -22.23 14.07
CA LYS A 143 10.40 -22.56 12.68
C LYS A 143 9.97 -23.98 12.23
N GLN A 144 9.20 -24.72 13.04
CA GLN A 144 8.52 -25.94 12.60
C GLN A 144 7.11 -25.57 12.12
#